data_0ef8e6103be6fcee132945e69f5150b3
#
_entry.id   0ef8e6103be6fcee132945e69f5150b3
#
_cell.length_a   1.000
_cell.length_b   1.000
_cell.length_c   1.000
_cell.angle_alpha   90.00
_cell.angle_beta   90.00
_cell.angle_gamma   90.00
#
_symmetry.space_group_name_H-M   'P 1'
#
loop_
_entity.id
_entity.type
_entity.pdbx_description
1 polymer ?
#
loop_
_entity_poly.entity_id
_entity_poly.type
_entity_poly.pdbx_seq_one_letter_code
_entity_poly.pdbx_strand_id
1 'polypeptide(L)'
;MNTDSVIMPDHPDFLCVGAQKAATSWLYGSLKRLPGLFLPVVKESHFFRETSVTPFAWACGLRRGQSKKLLGVYRQRSDLTGEHRHIEAQLRHYSAERVDERWYRGVFSFAEPGDLRGEVCPSYFGLPAYDIERVNAINPDVRIVLLVRDPVDRIWSGIRMHKKQRGGAVDLDRLIADPDALRIFIDYTRYSEAIPCWRAGVGDR
;
A
#
# COMPACT_ATOMS: atom_id res chain seq x y z
N MET A 1 5.32 17.59 -38.23
CA MET A 1 4.45 17.62 -37.04
C MET A 1 5.12 16.73 -36.02
N ASN A 2 5.82 17.34 -35.06
CA ASN A 2 6.41 16.59 -33.93
C ASN A 2 5.27 16.11 -33.05
N THR A 3 4.97 14.84 -33.10
CA THR A 3 4.21 14.19 -32.04
C THR A 3 5.18 14.02 -30.88
N ASP A 4 5.29 15.02 -30.02
CA ASP A 4 5.85 14.83 -28.70
C ASP A 4 5.03 13.72 -28.04
N SER A 5 5.60 12.52 -28.00
CA SER A 5 5.05 11.44 -27.20
C SER A 5 5.09 11.92 -25.76
N VAL A 6 3.95 12.35 -25.24
CA VAL A 6 3.79 12.69 -23.83
C VAL A 6 4.21 11.42 -23.06
N ILE A 7 5.41 11.45 -22.51
CA ILE A 7 5.87 10.38 -21.61
C ILE A 7 4.95 10.45 -20.42
N MET A 8 4.01 9.51 -20.36
CA MET A 8 3.10 9.39 -19.21
C MET A 8 3.94 9.10 -17.97
N PRO A 9 3.78 9.87 -16.89
CA PRO A 9 4.46 9.55 -15.66
C PRO A 9 4.06 8.14 -15.21
N ASP A 10 5.05 7.35 -14.85
CA ASP A 10 4.91 5.93 -14.47
C ASP A 10 5.20 5.73 -12.97
N HIS A 11 4.79 6.68 -12.14
CA HIS A 11 5.05 6.70 -10.70
C HIS A 11 3.85 7.26 -9.94
N PRO A 12 3.73 7.00 -8.62
CA PRO A 12 2.68 7.60 -7.82
C PRO A 12 2.95 9.09 -7.58
N ASP A 13 1.92 9.92 -7.69
CA ASP A 13 1.93 11.32 -7.31
C ASP A 13 1.74 11.51 -5.80
N PHE A 14 1.09 10.52 -5.14
CA PHE A 14 0.99 10.48 -3.69
C PHE A 14 1.04 9.06 -3.12
N LEU A 15 1.53 8.94 -1.89
CA LEU A 15 1.53 7.70 -1.11
C LEU A 15 0.84 7.92 0.23
N CYS A 16 -0.22 7.16 0.50
CA CYS A 16 -0.73 7.03 1.87
C CYS A 16 0.05 5.91 2.58
N VAL A 17 1.03 6.32 3.37
CA VAL A 17 2.00 5.43 4.02
C VAL A 17 1.53 4.83 5.35
N GLY A 18 0.37 5.24 5.83
CA GLY A 18 -0.16 4.70 7.09
C GLY A 18 -1.10 5.66 7.80
N ALA A 19 -1.32 5.45 9.10
CA ALA A 19 -0.92 4.25 9.87
C ALA A 19 -1.90 3.10 9.66
N GLN A 20 -1.42 1.87 9.86
CA GLN A 20 -2.32 0.72 9.86
C GLN A 20 -3.40 0.89 10.95
N LYS A 21 -4.67 0.58 10.63
CA LYS A 21 -5.85 0.75 11.50
C LYS A 21 -6.27 2.21 11.77
N ALA A 22 -5.80 3.16 10.94
CA ALA A 22 -6.20 4.56 10.94
C ALA A 22 -7.10 4.90 9.72
N ALA A 23 -8.07 4.05 9.40
CA ALA A 23 -9.05 4.23 8.33
C ALA A 23 -8.51 4.23 6.89
N THR A 24 -7.31 3.72 6.61
CA THR A 24 -6.72 3.67 5.26
C THR A 24 -7.56 2.88 4.24
N SER A 25 -8.36 1.90 4.67
CA SER A 25 -9.27 1.17 3.77
C SER A 25 -10.48 1.99 3.39
N TRP A 26 -10.98 2.84 4.29
CA TRP A 26 -12.02 3.82 3.99
C TRP A 26 -11.49 4.87 3.00
N LEU A 27 -10.30 5.42 3.25
CA LEU A 27 -9.65 6.37 2.35
C LEU A 27 -9.52 5.77 0.94
N TYR A 28 -8.94 4.58 0.82
CA TYR A 28 -8.80 3.88 -0.47
C TYR A 28 -10.15 3.73 -1.20
N GLY A 29 -11.17 3.26 -0.49
CA GLY A 29 -12.50 3.07 -1.08
C GLY A 29 -13.20 4.38 -1.46
N SER A 30 -12.90 5.48 -0.78
CA SER A 30 -13.42 6.82 -1.08
C SER A 30 -12.71 7.42 -2.29
N LEU A 31 -11.38 7.41 -2.30
CA LEU A 31 -10.58 7.94 -3.38
C LEU A 31 -10.81 7.20 -4.70
N LYS A 32 -10.96 5.88 -4.67
CA LYS A 32 -11.18 5.05 -5.87
C LYS A 32 -12.46 5.42 -6.63
N ARG A 33 -13.39 6.15 -6.03
CA ARG A 33 -14.63 6.59 -6.65
C ARG A 33 -14.56 7.99 -7.26
N LEU A 34 -13.44 8.69 -7.06
CA LEU A 34 -13.27 10.03 -7.59
C LEU A 34 -12.78 9.96 -9.05
N PRO A 35 -13.39 10.73 -9.95
CA PRO A 35 -12.89 10.86 -11.32
C PRO A 35 -11.53 11.54 -11.33
N GLY A 36 -10.69 11.20 -12.31
CA GLY A 36 -9.36 11.78 -12.45
C GLY A 36 -8.36 11.33 -11.38
N LEU A 37 -8.63 10.20 -10.69
CA LEU A 37 -7.77 9.64 -9.69
C LEU A 37 -7.61 8.13 -9.91
N PHE A 38 -6.38 7.70 -10.15
CA PHE A 38 -6.04 6.30 -10.28
C PHE A 38 -5.49 5.74 -8.99
N LEU A 39 -6.08 4.66 -8.54
CA LEU A 39 -5.55 3.77 -7.50
C LEU A 39 -5.51 2.34 -8.04
N PRO A 40 -4.39 1.61 -7.85
CA PRO A 40 -4.29 0.21 -8.28
C PRO A 40 -5.43 -0.64 -7.72
N VAL A 41 -5.88 -1.63 -8.50
CA VAL A 41 -7.00 -2.51 -8.11
C VAL A 41 -6.69 -3.33 -6.86
N VAL A 42 -5.42 -3.66 -6.63
CA VAL A 42 -4.93 -4.27 -5.40
C VAL A 42 -4.44 -3.17 -4.47
N LYS A 43 -5.14 -2.98 -3.37
CA LYS A 43 -4.66 -2.11 -2.30
C LYS A 43 -3.40 -2.75 -1.68
N GLU A 44 -2.38 -1.93 -1.40
CA GLU A 44 -1.13 -2.34 -0.76
C GLU A 44 -0.24 -3.22 -1.66
N SER A 45 0.57 -2.59 -2.54
CA SER A 45 1.55 -3.32 -3.35
C SER A 45 2.65 -3.95 -2.50
N HIS A 46 2.93 -3.37 -1.34
CA HIS A 46 4.04 -3.74 -0.45
C HIS A 46 5.43 -3.66 -1.11
N PHE A 47 5.57 -2.98 -2.25
CA PHE A 47 6.79 -2.94 -3.05
C PHE A 47 8.04 -2.62 -2.23
N PHE A 48 8.04 -1.50 -1.48
CA PHE A 48 9.20 -1.09 -0.67
C PHE A 48 9.49 -2.05 0.49
N ARG A 49 8.50 -2.82 0.96
CA ARG A 49 8.71 -3.88 1.96
C ARG A 49 9.25 -5.18 1.34
N GLU A 50 8.82 -5.51 0.13
CA GLU A 50 9.26 -6.71 -0.58
C GLU A 50 10.70 -6.55 -1.11
N THR A 51 11.05 -5.34 -1.54
CA THR A 51 12.35 -5.01 -2.14
C THR A 51 13.31 -4.29 -1.20
N SER A 52 12.99 -4.18 0.10
CA SER A 52 13.87 -3.62 1.13
C SER A 52 15.18 -4.40 1.25
N VAL A 53 16.25 -3.78 1.78
CA VAL A 53 17.52 -4.43 2.10
C VAL A 53 17.32 -5.63 3.05
N THR A 54 16.32 -5.52 3.94
CA THR A 54 15.81 -6.63 4.75
C THR A 54 14.38 -6.96 4.32
N PRO A 55 14.21 -7.80 3.26
CA PRO A 55 12.89 -8.06 2.71
C PRO A 55 11.97 -8.71 3.74
N PHE A 56 10.75 -8.23 3.76
CA PHE A 56 9.70 -8.85 4.57
C PHE A 56 9.05 -9.96 3.74
N ALA A 57 9.39 -11.21 4.01
CA ALA A 57 8.90 -12.37 3.26
C ALA A 57 7.36 -12.45 3.16
N TRP A 58 6.63 -11.92 4.17
CA TRP A 58 5.18 -11.85 4.14
C TRP A 58 4.63 -10.88 3.06
N ALA A 59 5.38 -9.85 2.68
CA ALA A 59 4.90 -8.81 1.75
C ALA A 59 4.57 -9.39 0.37
N CYS A 60 5.48 -10.18 -0.21
CA CYS A 60 5.25 -10.91 -1.45
C CYS A 60 4.03 -11.84 -1.36
N GLY A 61 3.93 -12.59 -0.27
CA GLY A 61 2.81 -13.52 -0.05
C GLY A 61 1.45 -12.80 -0.01
N LEU A 62 1.36 -11.64 0.64
CA LEU A 62 0.14 -10.84 0.70
C LEU A 62 -0.25 -10.30 -0.67
N ARG A 63 0.67 -9.65 -1.38
CA ARG A 63 0.43 -9.08 -2.70
C ARG A 63 -0.07 -10.14 -3.68
N ARG A 64 0.66 -11.26 -3.80
CA ARG A 64 0.31 -12.36 -4.70
C ARG A 64 -0.97 -13.07 -4.31
N GLY A 65 -1.19 -13.28 -3.01
CA GLY A 65 -2.39 -13.91 -2.50
C GLY A 65 -3.65 -13.11 -2.79
N GLN A 66 -3.60 -11.79 -2.60
CA GLN A 66 -4.71 -10.89 -2.90
C GLN A 66 -5.01 -10.84 -4.40
N SER A 67 -3.99 -10.67 -5.24
CA SER A 67 -4.19 -10.62 -6.69
C SER A 67 -4.74 -11.93 -7.26
N LYS A 68 -4.23 -13.09 -6.83
CA LYS A 68 -4.74 -14.41 -7.25
C LYS A 68 -6.20 -14.62 -6.84
N LYS A 69 -6.55 -14.25 -5.61
CA LYS A 69 -7.94 -14.33 -5.12
C LYS A 69 -8.88 -13.49 -5.98
N LEU A 70 -8.54 -12.24 -6.24
CA LEU A 70 -9.35 -11.34 -7.06
C LEU A 70 -9.41 -11.83 -8.50
N LEU A 71 -8.31 -12.27 -9.07
CA LEU A 71 -8.27 -12.83 -10.43
C LEU A 71 -9.19 -14.05 -10.58
N GLY A 72 -9.26 -14.92 -9.56
CA GLY A 72 -10.20 -16.04 -9.52
C GLY A 72 -11.66 -15.59 -9.58
N VAL A 73 -12.01 -14.52 -8.85
CA VAL A 73 -13.36 -13.94 -8.86
C VAL A 73 -13.71 -13.34 -10.23
N TYR A 74 -12.78 -12.59 -10.83
CA TYR A 74 -13.03 -11.95 -12.14
C TYR A 74 -13.13 -12.95 -13.29
N ARG A 75 -12.39 -14.04 -13.27
CA ARG A 75 -12.44 -15.10 -14.30
C ARG A 75 -13.76 -15.88 -14.32
N GLN A 76 -14.49 -15.89 -13.21
CA GLN A 76 -15.79 -16.56 -13.14
C GLN A 76 -16.94 -15.71 -13.69
N ARG A 77 -16.68 -14.45 -14.04
CA ARG A 77 -17.67 -13.56 -14.64
C ARG A 77 -17.67 -13.73 -16.16
N SER A 78 -18.84 -13.99 -16.74
CA SER A 78 -19.03 -14.21 -18.18
C SER A 78 -19.16 -12.91 -19.00
N ASP A 79 -19.31 -11.76 -18.32
CA ASP A 79 -19.58 -10.43 -18.92
C ASP A 79 -18.29 -9.60 -18.99
N LEU A 80 -17.36 -9.98 -19.84
CA LEU A 80 -16.07 -9.28 -20.00
C LEU A 80 -16.25 -7.95 -20.76
N THR A 81 -16.54 -6.89 -20.04
CA THR A 81 -16.46 -5.50 -20.53
C THR A 81 -15.02 -5.06 -20.71
N GLY A 82 -14.80 -3.89 -21.36
CA GLY A 82 -13.47 -3.29 -21.45
C GLY A 82 -12.84 -3.03 -20.07
N GLU A 83 -13.63 -2.59 -19.10
CA GLU A 83 -13.23 -2.38 -17.72
C GLU A 83 -12.75 -3.68 -17.04
N HIS A 84 -13.45 -4.79 -17.24
CA HIS A 84 -13.04 -6.07 -16.69
C HIS A 84 -11.69 -6.55 -17.24
N ARG A 85 -11.42 -6.35 -18.54
CA ARG A 85 -10.11 -6.68 -19.14
C ARG A 85 -9.00 -5.83 -18.55
N HIS A 86 -9.26 -4.55 -18.32
CA HIS A 86 -8.31 -3.63 -17.70
C HIS A 86 -7.98 -4.06 -16.25
N ILE A 87 -8.97 -4.41 -15.46
CA ILE A 87 -8.80 -4.94 -14.11
C ILE A 87 -8.02 -6.27 -14.14
N GLU A 88 -8.33 -7.17 -15.05
CA GLU A 88 -7.63 -8.45 -15.17
C GLU A 88 -6.15 -8.24 -15.52
N ALA A 89 -5.83 -7.30 -16.40
CA ALA A 89 -4.45 -6.96 -16.75
C ALA A 89 -3.67 -6.44 -15.52
N GLN A 90 -4.26 -5.55 -14.73
CA GLN A 90 -3.67 -5.10 -13.46
C GLN A 90 -3.43 -6.28 -12.50
N LEU A 91 -4.42 -7.17 -12.32
CA LEU A 91 -4.29 -8.32 -11.42
C LEU A 91 -3.20 -9.30 -11.87
N ARG A 92 -3.05 -9.51 -13.20
CA ARG A 92 -1.95 -10.30 -13.76
C ARG A 92 -0.60 -9.66 -13.47
N HIS A 93 -0.48 -8.34 -13.65
CA HIS A 93 0.73 -7.59 -13.31
C HIS A 93 1.10 -7.75 -11.82
N TYR A 94 0.12 -7.62 -10.93
CA TYR A 94 0.31 -7.83 -9.48
C TYR A 94 0.68 -9.27 -9.08
N SER A 95 0.40 -10.24 -9.94
CA SER A 95 0.70 -11.66 -9.68
C SER A 95 2.15 -12.04 -9.98
N ALA A 96 3.00 -11.12 -10.46
CA ALA A 96 4.41 -11.36 -10.75
C ALA A 96 5.14 -12.00 -9.56
N GLU A 97 6.06 -12.92 -9.84
CA GLU A 97 6.82 -13.62 -8.79
C GLU A 97 7.89 -12.74 -8.18
N ARG A 98 8.55 -11.96 -9.02
CA ARG A 98 9.57 -10.98 -8.63
C ARG A 98 9.13 -9.60 -9.04
N VAL A 99 9.48 -8.63 -8.22
CA VAL A 99 9.18 -7.22 -8.46
C VAL A 99 10.46 -6.41 -8.36
N ASP A 100 10.55 -5.42 -9.23
CA ASP A 100 11.61 -4.43 -9.29
C ASP A 100 10.99 -3.04 -9.50
N GLU A 101 11.80 -2.03 -9.64
CA GLU A 101 11.32 -0.66 -9.89
C GLU A 101 10.52 -0.57 -11.20
N ARG A 102 10.93 -1.28 -12.25
CA ARG A 102 10.19 -1.32 -13.51
C ARG A 102 8.80 -1.91 -13.32
N TRP A 103 8.70 -2.98 -12.53
CA TRP A 103 7.40 -3.54 -12.16
C TRP A 103 6.56 -2.51 -11.40
N TYR A 104 7.15 -1.82 -10.42
CA TYR A 104 6.43 -0.82 -9.63
C TYR A 104 5.93 0.35 -10.47
N ARG A 105 6.77 0.87 -11.35
CA ARG A 105 6.37 1.88 -12.34
C ARG A 105 5.24 1.37 -13.23
N GLY A 106 5.31 0.13 -13.69
CA GLY A 106 4.26 -0.51 -14.49
C GLY A 106 2.90 -0.60 -13.81
N VAL A 107 2.82 -0.53 -12.48
CA VAL A 107 1.54 -0.42 -11.75
C VAL A 107 0.78 0.85 -12.13
N PHE A 108 1.49 1.96 -12.34
CA PHE A 108 0.88 3.26 -12.62
C PHE A 108 0.67 3.51 -14.11
N SER A 109 1.21 2.67 -14.99
CA SER A 109 0.95 2.73 -16.43
C SER A 109 -0.49 2.37 -16.81
N PHE A 110 -1.28 1.85 -15.87
CA PHE A 110 -2.70 1.58 -16.05
C PHE A 110 -3.59 2.82 -15.82
N ALA A 111 -3.04 3.95 -15.39
CA ALA A 111 -3.77 5.20 -15.23
C ALA A 111 -4.12 5.81 -16.59
N GLU A 112 -5.27 6.50 -16.66
CA GLU A 112 -5.62 7.29 -17.83
C GLU A 112 -4.78 8.58 -17.90
N PRO A 113 -4.60 9.15 -19.10
CA PRO A 113 -3.94 10.44 -19.24
C PRO A 113 -4.59 11.53 -18.38
N GLY A 114 -3.79 12.17 -17.53
CA GLY A 114 -4.26 13.22 -16.62
C GLY A 114 -4.74 12.76 -15.25
N ASP A 115 -4.82 11.45 -15.00
CA ASP A 115 -5.13 10.95 -13.68
C ASP A 115 -4.03 11.27 -12.66
N LEU A 116 -4.44 11.70 -11.46
CA LEU A 116 -3.59 11.73 -10.29
C LEU A 116 -3.41 10.30 -9.75
N ARG A 117 -2.18 9.80 -9.72
CA ARG A 117 -1.85 8.43 -9.34
C ARG A 117 -1.50 8.32 -7.88
N GLY A 118 -2.09 7.35 -7.19
CA GLY A 118 -1.80 7.13 -5.79
C GLY A 118 -1.67 5.68 -5.39
N GLU A 119 -1.02 5.47 -4.27
CA GLU A 119 -1.02 4.18 -3.59
C GLU A 119 -1.40 4.35 -2.11
N VAL A 120 -2.15 3.40 -1.58
CA VAL A 120 -2.48 3.33 -0.15
C VAL A 120 -1.89 2.06 0.42
N CYS A 121 -0.73 2.18 1.07
CA CYS A 121 0.02 1.05 1.63
C CYS A 121 0.47 1.32 3.07
N PRO A 122 -0.38 1.06 4.08
CA PRO A 122 -0.10 1.37 5.48
C PRO A 122 1.14 0.70 6.04
N SER A 123 1.64 -0.36 5.41
CA SER A 123 2.87 -1.01 5.83
C SER A 123 4.12 -0.14 5.62
N TYR A 124 4.01 0.91 4.81
CA TYR A 124 5.11 1.85 4.60
C TYR A 124 5.36 2.78 5.78
N PHE A 125 4.45 2.84 6.76
CA PHE A 125 4.56 3.68 7.96
C PHE A 125 5.95 3.65 8.60
N GLY A 126 6.49 2.48 8.87
CA GLY A 126 7.79 2.28 9.49
C GLY A 126 8.85 1.82 8.48
N LEU A 127 8.92 2.40 7.28
CA LEU A 127 10.04 2.17 6.38
C LEU A 127 11.33 2.75 6.96
N PRO A 128 12.46 2.05 6.81
CA PRO A 128 13.76 2.62 7.15
C PRO A 128 14.12 3.79 6.20
N ALA A 129 15.00 4.68 6.65
CA ALA A 129 15.41 5.87 5.89
C ALA A 129 15.85 5.55 4.46
N TYR A 130 16.62 4.50 4.27
CA TYR A 130 17.07 4.03 2.94
C TYR A 130 15.88 3.76 1.98
N ASP A 131 14.81 3.12 2.46
CA ASP A 131 13.65 2.84 1.61
C ASP A 131 12.82 4.10 1.34
N ILE A 132 12.81 5.06 2.28
CA ILE A 132 12.18 6.37 2.08
C ILE A 132 12.94 7.18 1.03
N GLU A 133 14.27 7.14 1.03
CA GLU A 133 15.11 7.75 -0.01
C GLU A 133 14.81 7.15 -1.40
N ARG A 134 14.55 5.85 -1.48
CA ARG A 134 14.12 5.19 -2.73
C ARG A 134 12.75 5.69 -3.20
N VAL A 135 11.82 5.94 -2.28
CA VAL A 135 10.54 6.59 -2.64
C VAL A 135 10.78 7.93 -3.30
N ASN A 136 11.64 8.77 -2.70
CA ASN A 136 12.00 10.08 -3.23
C ASN A 136 12.74 9.98 -4.58
N ALA A 137 13.57 8.96 -4.76
CA ALA A 137 14.28 8.74 -6.03
C ALA A 137 13.34 8.36 -7.19
N ILE A 138 12.25 7.64 -6.90
CA ILE A 138 11.24 7.28 -7.91
C ILE A 138 10.43 8.50 -8.34
N ASN A 139 10.01 9.33 -7.40
CA ASN A 139 9.35 10.61 -7.66
C ASN A 139 9.74 11.65 -6.61
N PRO A 140 10.63 12.62 -6.96
CA PRO A 140 11.01 13.69 -6.04
C PRO A 140 9.87 14.61 -5.61
N ASP A 141 8.75 14.61 -6.32
CA ASP A 141 7.58 15.45 -6.04
C ASP A 141 6.44 14.68 -5.36
N VAL A 142 6.70 13.42 -4.95
CA VAL A 142 5.69 12.58 -4.30
C VAL A 142 5.15 13.23 -3.02
N ARG A 143 3.84 13.25 -2.88
CA ARG A 143 3.16 13.74 -1.67
C ARG A 143 2.89 12.59 -0.71
N ILE A 144 3.23 12.79 0.56
CA ILE A 144 3.05 11.78 1.59
C ILE A 144 1.79 12.09 2.41
N VAL A 145 0.89 11.12 2.47
CA VAL A 145 -0.32 11.18 3.31
C VAL A 145 -0.16 10.22 4.47
N LEU A 146 -0.23 10.73 5.69
CA LEU A 146 -0.23 9.93 6.90
C LEU A 146 -1.53 10.17 7.68
N LEU A 147 -2.33 9.14 7.82
CA LEU A 147 -3.51 9.16 8.68
C LEU A 147 -3.09 8.80 10.11
N VAL A 148 -3.39 9.68 11.03
CA VAL A 148 -3.16 9.46 12.47
C VAL A 148 -4.48 9.12 13.15
N ARG A 149 -4.40 8.31 14.19
CA ARG A 149 -5.53 7.93 15.05
C ARG A 149 -5.05 7.93 16.49
N ASP A 150 -5.95 8.09 17.46
CA ASP A 150 -5.63 7.86 18.86
C ASP A 150 -4.85 6.55 19.03
N PRO A 151 -3.68 6.56 19.70
CA PRO A 151 -2.81 5.41 19.81
C PRO A 151 -3.49 4.19 20.44
N VAL A 152 -4.27 4.37 21.50
CA VAL A 152 -4.96 3.29 22.22
C VAL A 152 -6.03 2.66 21.31
N ASP A 153 -6.85 3.49 20.70
CA ASP A 153 -7.88 3.07 19.75
C ASP A 153 -7.29 2.32 18.54
N ARG A 154 -6.13 2.78 18.06
CA ARG A 154 -5.44 2.12 16.95
C ARG A 154 -4.92 0.75 17.36
N ILE A 155 -4.22 0.67 18.51
CA ILE A 155 -3.71 -0.61 19.07
C ILE A 155 -4.87 -1.58 19.24
N TRP A 156 -5.94 -1.15 19.90
CA TRP A 156 -7.12 -1.99 20.13
C TRP A 156 -7.76 -2.48 18.83
N SER A 157 -7.82 -1.62 17.82
CA SER A 157 -8.29 -2.01 16.47
C SER A 157 -7.37 -3.03 15.81
N GLY A 158 -6.07 -2.95 16.04
CA GLY A 158 -5.06 -3.92 15.58
C GLY A 158 -5.25 -5.30 16.23
N ILE A 159 -5.37 -5.32 17.54
CA ILE A 159 -5.61 -6.55 18.34
C ILE A 159 -6.91 -7.25 17.89
N ARG A 160 -8.00 -6.50 17.73
CA ARG A 160 -9.27 -7.06 17.23
C ARG A 160 -9.15 -7.66 15.84
N MET A 161 -8.40 -7.03 14.94
CA MET A 161 -8.14 -7.57 13.61
C MET A 161 -7.34 -8.89 13.70
N HIS A 162 -6.28 -8.90 14.51
CA HIS A 162 -5.46 -10.10 14.72
C HIS A 162 -6.26 -11.26 15.29
N LYS A 163 -7.09 -11.00 16.30
CA LYS A 163 -8.01 -12.00 16.87
C LYS A 163 -8.95 -12.57 15.80
N LYS A 164 -9.53 -11.71 14.96
CA LYS A 164 -10.41 -12.15 13.85
C LYS A 164 -9.67 -13.03 12.84
N GLN A 165 -8.45 -12.66 12.47
CA GLN A 165 -7.64 -13.43 11.51
C GLN A 165 -7.24 -14.81 12.03
N ARG A 166 -7.15 -14.97 13.35
CA ARG A 166 -6.84 -16.24 14.02
C ARG A 166 -8.08 -17.00 14.49
N GLY A 167 -9.24 -16.77 13.87
CA GLY A 167 -10.46 -17.50 14.20
C GLY A 167 -10.99 -17.28 15.63
N GLY A 168 -10.60 -16.17 16.28
CA GLY A 168 -11.03 -15.85 17.64
C GLY A 168 -10.13 -16.43 18.75
N ALA A 169 -9.19 -17.31 18.43
CA ALA A 169 -8.34 -18.02 19.37
C ALA A 169 -7.12 -17.19 19.87
N VAL A 170 -7.34 -15.93 20.25
CA VAL A 170 -6.31 -15.07 20.85
C VAL A 170 -6.67 -14.80 22.29
N ASP A 171 -5.83 -15.28 23.19
CA ASP A 171 -5.87 -14.93 24.61
C ASP A 171 -5.40 -13.48 24.77
N LEU A 172 -6.31 -12.59 25.12
CA LEU A 172 -6.04 -11.15 25.22
C LEU A 172 -5.20 -10.83 26.45
N ASP A 173 -5.44 -11.51 27.57
CA ASP A 173 -4.72 -11.25 28.82
C ASP A 173 -3.25 -11.64 28.65
N ARG A 174 -3.00 -12.79 28.03
CA ARG A 174 -1.65 -13.22 27.68
C ARG A 174 -0.97 -12.28 26.68
N LEU A 175 -1.70 -11.81 25.65
CA LEU A 175 -1.16 -10.87 24.66
C LEU A 175 -0.79 -9.54 25.30
N ILE A 176 -1.62 -9.02 26.21
CA ILE A 176 -1.37 -7.75 26.89
C ILE A 176 -0.23 -7.88 27.92
N ALA A 177 -0.10 -9.04 28.54
CA ALA A 177 0.97 -9.32 29.52
C ALA A 177 2.34 -9.56 28.85
N ASP A 178 2.39 -9.79 27.53
CA ASP A 178 3.62 -10.02 26.78
C ASP A 178 4.02 -8.76 25.97
N PRO A 179 5.01 -7.97 26.44
CA PRO A 179 5.44 -6.76 25.76
C PRO A 179 5.93 -6.99 24.33
N ASP A 180 6.57 -8.13 24.05
CA ASP A 180 7.09 -8.43 22.70
C ASP A 180 5.94 -8.78 21.75
N ALA A 181 4.95 -9.54 22.19
CA ALA A 181 3.76 -9.81 21.41
C ALA A 181 2.94 -8.52 21.14
N LEU A 182 2.90 -7.61 22.10
CA LEU A 182 2.20 -6.33 21.97
C LEU A 182 2.94 -5.34 21.07
N ARG A 183 4.27 -5.44 20.98
CA ARG A 183 5.14 -4.53 20.23
C ARG A 183 4.71 -4.34 18.78
N ILE A 184 4.31 -5.40 18.08
CA ILE A 184 3.84 -5.31 16.68
C ILE A 184 2.64 -4.36 16.49
N PHE A 185 1.85 -4.16 17.55
CA PHE A 185 0.74 -3.21 17.54
C PHE A 185 1.19 -1.81 17.94
N ILE A 186 2.15 -1.69 18.86
CA ILE A 186 2.68 -0.40 19.33
C ILE A 186 3.48 0.30 18.24
N ASP A 187 4.29 -0.43 17.48
CA ASP A 187 5.20 0.16 16.49
C ASP A 187 4.47 1.02 15.44
N TYR A 188 3.25 0.66 15.06
CA TYR A 188 2.42 1.49 14.18
C TYR A 188 1.79 2.72 14.85
N THR A 189 2.05 2.99 16.14
CA THR A 189 1.66 4.20 16.85
C THR A 189 2.80 5.17 17.12
N ARG A 190 4.02 4.81 16.73
CA ARG A 190 5.22 5.66 16.94
C ARG A 190 5.25 6.82 15.94
N TYR A 191 4.20 7.67 15.99
CA TYR A 191 4.07 8.82 15.09
C TYR A 191 5.22 9.81 15.25
N SER A 192 5.71 10.00 16.50
CA SER A 192 6.84 10.86 16.81
C SER A 192 8.17 10.42 16.21
N GLU A 193 8.28 9.14 15.80
CA GLU A 193 9.45 8.60 15.12
C GLU A 193 9.23 8.59 13.60
N ALA A 194 8.06 8.10 13.15
CA ALA A 194 7.77 7.94 11.74
C ALA A 194 7.66 9.29 11.00
N ILE A 195 7.00 10.29 11.57
CA ILE A 195 6.81 11.59 10.90
C ILE A 195 8.15 12.28 10.61
N PRO A 196 9.07 12.45 11.58
CA PRO A 196 10.38 13.02 11.29
C PRO A 196 11.19 12.21 10.28
N CYS A 197 11.11 10.87 10.33
CA CYS A 197 11.82 10.01 9.38
C CYS A 197 11.33 10.23 7.93
N TRP A 198 10.01 10.29 7.71
CA TRP A 198 9.43 10.62 6.42
C TRP A 198 9.80 12.02 5.95
N ARG A 199 9.69 13.04 6.83
CA ARG A 199 10.10 14.41 6.49
C ARG A 199 11.56 14.53 6.12
N ALA A 200 12.45 13.82 6.80
CA ALA A 200 13.87 13.81 6.48
C ALA A 200 14.15 13.23 5.08
N GLY A 201 13.42 12.20 4.66
CA GLY A 201 13.65 11.52 3.38
C GLY A 201 12.97 12.17 2.17
N VAL A 202 11.80 12.82 2.35
CA VAL A 202 11.04 13.40 1.24
C VAL A 202 10.77 14.91 1.38
N GLY A 203 11.17 15.54 2.48
CA GLY A 203 10.82 16.93 2.80
C GLY A 203 9.40 17.09 3.33
N ASP A 204 8.96 18.34 3.51
CA ASP A 204 7.62 18.71 4.02
C ASP A 204 6.54 18.68 2.90
N ARG A 205 6.37 17.56 2.23
CA ARG A 205 5.48 17.37 1.07
C ARG A 205 4.31 16.44 1.35
#